data_01d46575f84c23a25e849fc087e9d7e4
#
_entry.id   01d46575f84c23a25e849fc087e9d7e4
#
_cell.length_a   1.000
_cell.length_b   1.000
_cell.length_c   1.000
_cell.angle_alpha   90.00
_cell.angle_beta   90.00
_cell.angle_gamma   90.00
#
_symmetry.space_group_name_H-M   'P 1'
#
loop_
_entity.id
_entity.type
_entity.pdbx_description
1 polymer ?
#
loop_
_entity_poly.entity_id
_entity_poly.type
_entity_poly.pdbx_seq_one_letter_code
_entity_poly.pdbx_strand_id
1 'polypeptide(L)'
;DEEIFKDSIATATPKYITVEKESEKLPYQKMEFGRAKSAMFFPLYIDNVYIGYWLIESSEIHAFDNIDTAIIEVIRDNIVTILKTVQYQNTVENTVRTDLFTGLNSAEYLYGLGKKEVDKYTISTVCMFRITNIEEINEKISRHLGNKVITEVSRFFENNISKDYLFVRYMGPKFVIVFSGVQSEDVANFLEDIKSQIEEMQIHPDLDDKAIANVKNKEEIYV
;
A
#
# COMPACT_ATOMS: atom_id res chain seq x y z
N ASP A 1 10.23 28.77 -3.62
CA ASP A 1 9.00 29.47 -4.00
C ASP A 1 7.87 29.33 -2.97
N GLU A 2 8.00 28.39 -2.02
CA GLU A 2 7.00 28.22 -0.95
C GLU A 2 6.94 29.42 0.02
N GLU A 3 8.01 30.20 0.12
CA GLU A 3 8.07 31.33 1.03
C GLU A 3 7.07 32.44 0.66
N ILE A 4 6.80 32.63 -0.62
CA ILE A 4 5.81 33.62 -1.12
C ILE A 4 4.38 33.25 -0.71
N PHE A 5 4.11 31.97 -0.62
CA PHE A 5 2.79 31.42 -0.28
C PHE A 5 2.68 30.91 1.16
N LYS A 6 3.73 31.07 1.96
CA LYS A 6 3.81 30.55 3.34
C LYS A 6 2.65 31.02 4.22
N ASP A 7 2.31 32.30 4.16
CA ASP A 7 1.20 32.85 4.95
C ASP A 7 -0.15 32.27 4.49
N SER A 8 -0.33 32.14 3.18
CA SER A 8 -1.52 31.52 2.57
C SER A 8 -1.68 30.07 2.99
N ILE A 9 -0.58 29.31 3.02
CA ILE A 9 -0.55 27.93 3.51
C ILE A 9 -0.86 27.91 5.00
N ALA A 10 -0.20 28.76 5.81
CA ALA A 10 -0.41 28.76 7.27
C ALA A 10 -1.83 29.15 7.70
N THR A 11 -2.49 30.01 6.94
CA THR A 11 -3.85 30.48 7.23
C THR A 11 -4.95 29.73 6.47
N ALA A 12 -4.57 28.79 5.58
CA ALA A 12 -5.47 28.10 4.66
C ALA A 12 -6.31 29.05 3.79
N THR A 13 -5.78 30.25 3.46
CA THR A 13 -6.49 31.27 2.69
C THR A 13 -5.91 31.41 1.28
N PRO A 14 -6.71 31.68 0.27
CA PRO A 14 -6.24 31.96 -1.08
C PRO A 14 -5.32 33.21 -1.10
N LYS A 15 -4.37 33.22 -2.04
CA LYS A 15 -3.53 34.39 -2.31
C LYS A 15 -3.59 34.75 -3.78
N TYR A 16 -3.84 36.02 -4.05
CA TYR A 16 -3.80 36.61 -5.38
C TYR A 16 -2.52 37.41 -5.56
N ILE A 17 -1.88 37.26 -6.72
CA ILE A 17 -0.66 37.96 -7.10
C ILE A 17 -0.84 38.45 -8.54
N THR A 18 -0.49 39.73 -8.80
CA THR A 18 -0.45 40.31 -10.13
C THR A 18 0.76 41.22 -10.28
N VAL A 19 1.21 41.44 -11.50
CA VAL A 19 2.18 42.49 -11.82
C VAL A 19 1.43 43.75 -12.24
N GLU A 20 2.10 44.93 -12.12
CA GLU A 20 1.54 46.23 -12.50
C GLU A 20 1.88 46.61 -13.94
N LYS A 21 2.97 46.03 -14.47
CA LYS A 21 3.48 46.35 -15.80
C LYS A 21 3.80 45.11 -16.62
N GLU A 22 3.62 45.19 -17.93
CA GLU A 22 3.97 44.12 -18.86
C GLU A 22 5.42 43.66 -18.83
N SER A 23 6.33 44.55 -18.45
CA SER A 23 7.77 44.24 -18.30
C SER A 23 8.12 43.44 -17.03
N GLU A 24 7.21 43.40 -16.07
CA GLU A 24 7.43 42.74 -14.78
C GLU A 24 7.10 41.25 -14.88
N LYS A 25 7.67 40.47 -13.94
CA LYS A 25 7.45 39.05 -13.79
C LYS A 25 6.88 38.76 -12.41
N LEU A 26 6.06 37.74 -12.31
CA LEU A 26 5.59 37.22 -11.02
C LEU A 26 6.78 36.81 -10.14
N PRO A 27 6.67 36.93 -8.82
CA PRO A 27 7.80 36.76 -7.90
C PRO A 27 8.27 35.32 -7.69
N TYR A 28 7.67 34.34 -8.32
CA TYR A 28 8.11 32.96 -8.27
C TYR A 28 8.75 32.51 -9.60
N GLN A 29 9.77 31.63 -9.53
CA GLN A 29 10.63 31.32 -10.67
C GLN A 29 10.18 30.12 -11.51
N LYS A 30 9.48 29.18 -10.92
CA LYS A 30 8.99 27.98 -11.61
C LYS A 30 7.53 28.18 -12.00
N MET A 31 7.32 28.84 -13.11
CA MET A 31 6.02 28.94 -13.75
C MET A 31 5.87 27.80 -14.73
N GLU A 32 4.78 27.06 -14.67
CA GLU A 32 4.39 26.15 -15.74
C GLU A 32 4.05 26.96 -17.01
N PHE A 33 3.46 28.11 -16.82
CA PHE A 33 3.13 29.06 -17.88
C PHE A 33 4.08 30.26 -17.86
N GLY A 34 5.18 30.20 -18.62
CA GLY A 34 6.28 31.19 -18.60
C GLY A 34 5.92 32.64 -18.98
N ARG A 35 4.64 32.94 -19.29
CA ARG A 35 4.12 34.28 -19.63
C ARG A 35 3.12 34.80 -18.59
N ALA A 36 2.99 34.14 -17.46
CA ALA A 36 2.03 34.52 -16.44
C ALA A 36 2.29 35.92 -15.91
N LYS A 37 1.24 36.74 -15.81
CA LYS A 37 1.21 38.10 -15.30
C LYS A 37 0.35 38.24 -14.06
N SER A 38 -0.59 37.34 -13.86
CA SER A 38 -1.37 37.23 -12.64
C SER A 38 -1.55 35.75 -12.27
N ALA A 39 -1.71 35.51 -10.99
CA ALA A 39 -1.90 34.16 -10.45
C ALA A 39 -2.78 34.15 -9.20
N MET A 40 -3.58 33.10 -9.07
CA MET A 40 -4.32 32.78 -7.85
C MET A 40 -3.80 31.46 -7.30
N PHE A 41 -3.41 31.48 -6.03
CA PHE A 41 -2.91 30.34 -5.29
C PHE A 41 -3.96 29.88 -4.27
N PHE A 42 -4.31 28.60 -4.28
CA PHE A 42 -5.23 27.95 -3.36
C PHE A 42 -4.52 26.82 -2.65
N PRO A 43 -4.24 26.91 -1.33
CA PRO A 43 -3.72 25.79 -0.57
C PRO A 43 -4.83 24.73 -0.41
N LEU A 44 -4.46 23.45 -0.59
CA LEU A 44 -5.37 22.32 -0.52
C LEU A 44 -5.13 21.52 0.76
N TYR A 45 -6.21 21.24 1.49
CA TYR A 45 -6.20 20.51 2.74
C TYR A 45 -7.16 19.34 2.72
N ILE A 46 -6.74 18.21 3.28
CA ILE A 46 -7.60 17.08 3.61
C ILE A 46 -7.45 16.82 5.11
N ASP A 47 -8.57 16.82 5.85
CA ASP A 47 -8.61 16.58 7.29
C ASP A 47 -7.55 17.42 8.08
N ASN A 48 -7.44 18.71 7.74
CA ASN A 48 -6.48 19.69 8.26
C ASN A 48 -5.00 19.41 7.94
N VAL A 49 -4.71 18.47 7.05
CA VAL A 49 -3.36 18.22 6.55
C VAL A 49 -3.18 18.90 5.20
N TYR A 50 -2.14 19.74 5.10
CA TYR A 50 -1.75 20.34 3.82
C TYR A 50 -1.26 19.24 2.85
N ILE A 51 -1.92 19.11 1.69
CA ILE A 51 -1.62 18.09 0.69
C ILE A 51 -0.99 18.67 -0.57
N GLY A 52 -1.05 19.98 -0.75
CA GLY A 52 -0.55 20.65 -1.94
C GLY A 52 -1.30 21.94 -2.22
N TYR A 53 -1.23 22.40 -3.44
CA TYR A 53 -1.88 23.63 -3.86
C TYR A 53 -2.46 23.51 -5.27
N TRP A 54 -3.41 24.38 -5.56
CA TRP A 54 -3.92 24.65 -6.89
C TRP A 54 -3.53 26.06 -7.29
N LEU A 55 -2.79 26.21 -8.40
CA LEU A 55 -2.33 27.49 -8.94
C LEU A 55 -3.01 27.72 -10.28
N ILE A 56 -3.66 28.86 -10.43
CA ILE A 56 -4.28 29.33 -11.66
C ILE A 56 -3.46 30.52 -12.14
N GLU A 57 -2.99 30.48 -13.39
CA GLU A 57 -2.16 31.52 -13.98
C GLU A 57 -2.84 32.13 -15.22
N SER A 58 -2.64 33.42 -15.43
CA SER A 58 -3.07 34.14 -16.62
C SER A 58 -1.93 34.99 -17.19
N SER A 59 -1.90 35.13 -18.54
CA SER A 59 -0.99 36.06 -19.23
C SER A 59 -1.45 37.51 -19.20
N GLU A 60 -2.65 37.77 -18.66
CA GLU A 60 -3.20 39.12 -18.54
C GLU A 60 -2.91 39.66 -17.14
N ILE A 61 -2.59 40.97 -17.09
CA ILE A 61 -2.47 41.68 -15.80
C ILE A 61 -3.88 41.87 -15.24
N HIS A 62 -4.02 41.73 -13.92
CA HIS A 62 -5.29 41.86 -13.21
C HIS A 62 -6.43 40.97 -13.71
N ALA A 63 -6.08 39.77 -14.29
CA ALA A 63 -7.07 38.86 -14.86
C ALA A 63 -8.12 38.39 -13.87
N PHE A 64 -7.80 38.41 -12.57
CA PHE A 64 -8.65 37.86 -11.52
C PHE A 64 -9.35 38.92 -10.65
N ASP A 65 -9.17 40.21 -10.92
CA ASP A 65 -9.71 41.31 -10.07
C ASP A 65 -11.24 41.30 -9.96
N ASN A 66 -11.92 40.88 -11.05
CA ASN A 66 -13.36 40.86 -11.12
C ASN A 66 -13.99 39.45 -11.10
N ILE A 67 -13.17 38.45 -10.76
CA ILE A 67 -13.67 37.09 -10.68
C ILE A 67 -14.42 36.88 -9.37
N ASP A 68 -15.58 36.24 -9.45
CA ASP A 68 -16.29 35.76 -8.30
C ASP A 68 -15.51 34.62 -7.63
N THR A 69 -14.79 34.97 -6.56
CA THR A 69 -13.98 34.01 -5.81
C THR A 69 -14.79 32.85 -5.25
N ALA A 70 -16.10 33.05 -5.02
CA ALA A 70 -16.96 31.99 -4.53
C ALA A 70 -17.09 30.84 -5.53
N ILE A 71 -17.12 31.11 -6.82
CA ILE A 71 -17.15 30.07 -7.87
C ILE A 71 -15.84 29.27 -7.86
N ILE A 72 -14.70 29.93 -7.72
CA ILE A 72 -13.39 29.28 -7.68
C ILE A 72 -13.24 28.44 -6.41
N GLU A 73 -13.75 28.92 -5.28
CA GLU A 73 -13.77 28.17 -4.03
C GLU A 73 -14.60 26.89 -4.14
N VAL A 74 -15.75 26.93 -4.80
CA VAL A 74 -16.57 25.73 -5.06
C VAL A 74 -15.79 24.73 -5.93
N ILE A 75 -15.07 25.19 -6.94
CA ILE A 75 -14.25 24.33 -7.79
C ILE A 75 -13.12 23.69 -6.95
N ARG A 76 -12.42 24.49 -6.13
CA ARG A 76 -11.39 23.99 -5.19
C ARG A 76 -11.95 22.90 -4.28
N ASP A 77 -13.11 23.11 -3.68
CA ASP A 77 -13.74 22.17 -2.76
C ASP A 77 -14.13 20.86 -3.46
N ASN A 78 -14.58 20.95 -4.71
CA ASN A 78 -14.80 19.77 -5.54
C ASN A 78 -13.50 19.01 -5.84
N ILE A 79 -12.41 19.73 -6.17
CA ILE A 79 -11.10 19.13 -6.37
C ILE A 79 -10.63 18.39 -5.09
N VAL A 80 -10.73 19.03 -3.93
CA VAL A 80 -10.38 18.44 -2.62
C VAL A 80 -11.22 17.19 -2.36
N THR A 81 -12.52 17.25 -2.64
CA THR A 81 -13.42 16.11 -2.47
C THR A 81 -13.03 14.91 -3.35
N ILE A 82 -12.67 15.17 -4.61
CA ILE A 82 -12.20 14.12 -5.53
C ILE A 82 -10.89 13.53 -5.02
N LEU A 83 -9.91 14.37 -4.64
CA LEU A 83 -8.62 13.92 -4.09
C LEU A 83 -8.79 13.07 -2.83
N LYS A 84 -9.67 13.50 -1.93
CA LYS A 84 -10.02 12.75 -0.71
C LYS A 84 -10.62 11.40 -1.04
N THR A 85 -11.54 11.34 -2.00
CA THR A 85 -12.16 10.09 -2.44
C THR A 85 -11.13 9.14 -3.02
N VAL A 86 -10.23 9.61 -3.89
CA VAL A 86 -9.14 8.81 -4.48
C VAL A 86 -8.19 8.31 -3.40
N GLN A 87 -7.83 9.15 -2.44
CA GLN A 87 -6.95 8.77 -1.33
C GLN A 87 -7.58 7.65 -0.47
N TYR A 88 -8.86 7.77 -0.13
CA TYR A 88 -9.57 6.74 0.63
C TYR A 88 -9.72 5.44 -0.17
N GLN A 89 -10.05 5.52 -1.47
CA GLN A 89 -10.11 4.33 -2.32
C GLN A 89 -8.76 3.61 -2.36
N ASN A 90 -7.66 4.33 -2.56
CA ASN A 90 -6.31 3.74 -2.54
C ASN A 90 -5.97 3.11 -1.20
N THR A 91 -6.38 3.73 -0.09
CA THR A 91 -6.15 3.18 1.26
C THR A 91 -6.94 1.88 1.46
N VAL A 92 -8.23 1.88 1.09
CA VAL A 92 -9.09 0.68 1.16
C VAL A 92 -8.53 -0.43 0.27
N GLU A 93 -8.18 -0.12 -0.99
CA GLU A 93 -7.60 -1.10 -1.90
C GLU A 93 -6.30 -1.69 -1.36
N ASN A 94 -5.40 -0.88 -0.81
CA ASN A 94 -4.14 -1.38 -0.24
C ASN A 94 -4.39 -2.23 1.01
N THR A 95 -5.36 -1.87 1.86
CA THR A 95 -5.73 -2.65 3.04
C THR A 95 -6.33 -4.00 2.65
N VAL A 96 -7.15 -4.03 1.60
CA VAL A 96 -7.75 -5.27 1.09
C VAL A 96 -6.72 -6.15 0.37
N ARG A 97 -5.68 -5.55 -0.26
CA ARG A 97 -4.64 -6.29 -1.01
C ARG A 97 -3.67 -7.06 -0.14
N THR A 98 -3.47 -6.63 1.09
CA THR A 98 -2.41 -7.17 1.96
C THR A 98 -3.02 -7.86 3.17
N ASP A 99 -2.60 -9.07 3.44
CA ASP A 99 -2.88 -9.75 4.71
C ASP A 99 -2.08 -9.07 5.82
N LEU A 100 -2.75 -8.40 6.73
CA LEU A 100 -2.14 -7.60 7.80
C LEU A 100 -1.30 -8.42 8.78
N PHE A 101 -1.52 -9.73 8.81
CA PHE A 101 -0.83 -10.60 9.74
C PHE A 101 0.52 -11.09 9.20
N THR A 102 0.57 -11.49 7.92
CA THR A 102 1.78 -12.01 7.27
C THR A 102 2.51 -10.98 6.42
N GLY A 103 1.84 -9.91 6.00
CA GLY A 103 2.35 -8.96 5.03
C GLY A 103 2.25 -9.43 3.57
N LEU A 104 1.85 -10.67 3.33
CA LEU A 104 1.65 -11.24 2.00
C LEU A 104 0.43 -10.63 1.30
N ASN A 105 0.31 -10.87 0.00
CA ASN A 105 -0.93 -10.56 -0.69
C ASN A 105 -2.11 -11.34 -0.10
N SER A 106 -3.28 -10.72 -0.09
CA SER A 106 -4.53 -11.35 0.38
C SER A 106 -5.20 -12.20 -0.70
N ALA A 107 -6.20 -12.98 -0.31
CA ALA A 107 -7.04 -13.72 -1.25
C ALA A 107 -7.80 -12.77 -2.20
N GLU A 108 -8.23 -11.62 -1.72
CA GLU A 108 -8.92 -10.60 -2.51
C GLU A 108 -8.01 -10.05 -3.61
N TYR A 109 -6.73 -9.85 -3.31
CA TYR A 109 -5.74 -9.47 -4.33
C TYR A 109 -5.63 -10.53 -5.42
N LEU A 110 -5.59 -11.81 -5.06
CA LEU A 110 -5.50 -12.91 -6.02
C LEU A 110 -6.67 -12.89 -7.03
N TYR A 111 -7.89 -12.74 -6.55
CA TYR A 111 -9.09 -12.75 -7.41
C TYR A 111 -9.28 -11.45 -8.21
N GLY A 112 -8.73 -10.34 -7.73
CA GLY A 112 -8.80 -9.03 -8.37
C GLY A 112 -7.63 -8.78 -9.32
N LEU A 113 -6.63 -8.06 -8.80
CA LEU A 113 -5.48 -7.64 -9.60
C LEU A 113 -4.51 -8.78 -9.92
N GLY A 114 -4.32 -9.71 -9.00
CA GLY A 114 -3.43 -10.85 -9.19
C GLY A 114 -3.80 -11.69 -10.41
N LYS A 115 -5.10 -11.90 -10.65
CA LYS A 115 -5.57 -12.57 -11.85
C LYS A 115 -5.09 -11.90 -13.13
N LYS A 116 -5.14 -10.57 -13.20
CA LYS A 116 -4.68 -9.80 -14.37
C LYS A 116 -3.17 -9.95 -14.62
N GLU A 117 -2.39 -10.13 -13.56
CA GLU A 117 -0.95 -10.40 -13.69
C GLU A 117 -0.70 -11.80 -14.25
N VAL A 118 -1.44 -12.78 -13.76
CA VAL A 118 -1.33 -14.17 -14.23
C VAL A 118 -1.81 -14.33 -15.68
N ASP A 119 -2.86 -13.63 -16.08
CA ASP A 119 -3.43 -13.68 -17.43
C ASP A 119 -2.45 -13.16 -18.52
N LYS A 120 -1.33 -12.52 -18.14
CA LYS A 120 -0.25 -12.13 -19.07
C LYS A 120 0.57 -13.31 -19.58
N TYR A 121 0.48 -14.46 -18.94
CA TYR A 121 1.26 -15.65 -19.25
C TYR A 121 0.40 -16.71 -19.91
N THR A 122 0.96 -17.42 -20.90
CA THR A 122 0.26 -18.50 -21.61
C THR A 122 0.02 -19.73 -20.71
N ILE A 123 0.94 -19.97 -19.77
CA ILE A 123 0.89 -21.07 -18.82
C ILE A 123 1.21 -20.51 -17.44
N SER A 124 0.52 -20.99 -16.43
CA SER A 124 0.85 -20.73 -15.03
C SER A 124 0.42 -21.91 -14.18
N THR A 125 1.25 -22.30 -13.23
CA THR A 125 0.95 -23.36 -12.29
C THR A 125 0.51 -22.77 -10.96
N VAL A 126 -0.64 -23.21 -10.45
CA VAL A 126 -1.17 -22.79 -9.15
C VAL A 126 -0.94 -23.88 -8.13
N CYS A 127 -0.25 -23.56 -7.06
CA CYS A 127 -0.06 -24.43 -5.91
C CYS A 127 -0.82 -23.89 -4.71
N MET A 128 -1.61 -24.73 -4.06
CA MET A 128 -2.22 -24.43 -2.76
C MET A 128 -1.62 -25.39 -1.72
N PHE A 129 -1.15 -24.85 -0.62
CA PHE A 129 -0.67 -25.65 0.51
C PHE A 129 -1.27 -25.16 1.83
N ARG A 130 -1.17 -26.03 2.84
CA ARG A 130 -1.68 -25.76 4.19
C ARG A 130 -0.68 -26.26 5.22
N ILE A 131 -0.44 -25.48 6.27
CA ILE A 131 0.24 -25.97 7.46
C ILE A 131 -0.77 -26.79 8.27
N THR A 132 -0.51 -28.07 8.47
CA THR A 132 -1.51 -29.02 9.01
C THR A 132 -1.61 -29.06 10.51
N ASN A 133 -0.50 -28.80 11.23
CA ASN A 133 -0.38 -28.93 12.68
C ASN A 133 -0.74 -27.66 13.49
N ILE A 134 -1.23 -26.61 12.86
CA ILE A 134 -1.54 -25.33 13.53
C ILE A 134 -2.62 -25.47 14.62
N GLU A 135 -3.64 -26.28 14.37
CA GLU A 135 -4.70 -26.53 15.35
C GLU A 135 -4.14 -27.21 16.61
N GLU A 136 -3.30 -28.24 16.41
CA GLU A 136 -2.62 -28.93 17.49
C GLU A 136 -1.70 -28.02 18.31
N ILE A 137 -0.91 -27.18 17.64
CA ILE A 137 -0.06 -26.15 18.28
C ILE A 137 -0.90 -25.19 19.12
N ASN A 138 -2.02 -24.69 18.57
CA ASN A 138 -2.92 -23.77 19.26
C ASN A 138 -3.54 -24.41 20.51
N GLU A 139 -3.89 -25.68 20.46
CA GLU A 139 -4.53 -26.40 21.56
C GLU A 139 -3.52 -26.83 22.65
N LYS A 140 -2.39 -27.37 22.22
CA LYS A 140 -1.38 -27.92 23.15
C LYS A 140 -0.49 -26.83 23.78
N ILE A 141 -0.21 -25.74 23.05
CA ILE A 141 0.67 -24.67 23.50
C ILE A 141 -0.08 -23.35 23.56
N SER A 142 -0.11 -22.60 22.45
CA SER A 142 -0.80 -21.30 22.40
C SER A 142 -1.14 -20.89 20.98
N ARG A 143 -2.16 -20.02 20.86
CA ARG A 143 -2.45 -19.34 19.59
C ARG A 143 -1.31 -18.41 19.16
N HIS A 144 -0.54 -17.88 20.10
CA HIS A 144 0.60 -17.04 19.82
C HIS A 144 1.67 -17.81 19.04
N LEU A 145 2.00 -19.03 19.50
CA LEU A 145 2.95 -19.90 18.81
C LEU A 145 2.44 -20.33 17.43
N GLY A 146 1.16 -20.71 17.31
CA GLY A 146 0.57 -21.03 16.01
C GLY A 146 0.63 -19.88 15.02
N ASN A 147 0.42 -18.65 15.50
CA ASN A 147 0.57 -17.44 14.69
C ASN A 147 2.05 -17.22 14.29
N LYS A 148 2.99 -17.43 15.20
CA LYS A 148 4.43 -17.35 14.92
C LYS A 148 4.84 -18.35 13.84
N VAL A 149 4.38 -19.59 13.91
CA VAL A 149 4.61 -20.62 12.89
C VAL A 149 4.13 -20.17 11.52
N ILE A 150 2.90 -19.65 11.42
CA ILE A 150 2.35 -19.11 10.16
C ILE A 150 3.25 -18.02 9.61
N THR A 151 3.71 -17.09 10.45
CA THR A 151 4.57 -15.97 10.03
C THR A 151 5.96 -16.44 9.59
N GLU A 152 6.59 -17.36 10.32
CA GLU A 152 7.92 -17.86 9.98
C GLU A 152 7.90 -18.69 8.70
N VAL A 153 6.89 -19.54 8.50
CA VAL A 153 6.71 -20.29 7.26
C VAL A 153 6.45 -19.34 6.09
N SER A 154 5.65 -18.29 6.31
CA SER A 154 5.41 -17.26 5.27
C SER A 154 6.71 -16.57 4.84
N ARG A 155 7.53 -16.15 5.80
CA ARG A 155 8.84 -15.52 5.54
C ARG A 155 9.80 -16.46 4.85
N PHE A 156 9.79 -17.74 5.24
CA PHE A 156 10.63 -18.74 4.60
C PHE A 156 10.29 -18.84 3.09
N PHE A 157 9.01 -18.98 2.76
CA PHE A 157 8.57 -19.01 1.36
C PHE A 157 8.92 -17.70 0.62
N GLU A 158 8.63 -16.55 1.23
CA GLU A 158 8.91 -15.25 0.62
C GLU A 158 10.39 -15.05 0.27
N ASN A 159 11.28 -15.61 1.09
CA ASN A 159 12.73 -15.53 0.87
C ASN A 159 13.25 -16.56 -0.16
N ASN A 160 12.53 -17.65 -0.41
CA ASN A 160 12.98 -18.75 -1.26
C ASN A 160 12.26 -18.84 -2.61
N ILE A 161 11.21 -18.06 -2.83
CA ILE A 161 10.52 -17.96 -4.12
C ILE A 161 10.89 -16.67 -4.85
N SER A 162 10.84 -16.69 -6.20
CA SER A 162 11.02 -15.48 -6.99
C SER A 162 9.92 -14.47 -6.71
N LYS A 163 10.29 -13.19 -6.67
CA LYS A 163 9.32 -12.07 -6.54
C LYS A 163 8.41 -11.91 -7.76
N ASP A 164 8.73 -12.58 -8.85
CA ASP A 164 7.89 -12.61 -10.06
C ASP A 164 6.68 -13.55 -9.89
N TYR A 165 6.69 -14.39 -8.87
CA TYR A 165 5.57 -15.27 -8.55
C TYR A 165 4.62 -14.61 -7.56
N LEU A 166 3.32 -14.88 -7.73
CA LEU A 166 2.33 -14.35 -6.83
C LEU A 166 2.19 -15.26 -5.61
N PHE A 167 2.60 -14.77 -4.45
CA PHE A 167 2.45 -15.47 -3.19
C PHE A 167 1.35 -14.81 -2.34
N VAL A 168 0.39 -15.60 -1.90
CA VAL A 168 -0.85 -15.14 -1.27
C VAL A 168 -1.14 -15.94 -0.01
N ARG A 169 -1.52 -15.26 1.06
CA ARG A 169 -2.21 -15.89 2.17
C ARG A 169 -3.69 -16.01 1.85
N TYR A 170 -4.16 -17.26 1.66
CA TYR A 170 -5.53 -17.48 1.22
C TYR A 170 -6.54 -17.36 2.37
N MET A 171 -6.35 -18.16 3.43
CA MET A 171 -7.18 -18.12 4.64
C MET A 171 -6.55 -18.97 5.75
N GLY A 172 -6.44 -18.42 6.99
CA GLY A 172 -5.86 -19.15 8.11
C GLY A 172 -4.46 -19.67 7.79
N PRO A 173 -4.18 -20.97 7.93
CA PRO A 173 -2.89 -21.58 7.60
C PRO A 173 -2.76 -22.00 6.12
N LYS A 174 -3.64 -21.54 5.24
CA LYS A 174 -3.63 -21.87 3.80
C LYS A 174 -2.98 -20.76 2.98
N PHE A 175 -2.16 -21.17 2.02
CA PHE A 175 -1.42 -20.28 1.13
C PHE A 175 -1.59 -20.71 -0.33
N VAL A 176 -1.45 -19.77 -1.23
CA VAL A 176 -1.44 -20.00 -2.67
C VAL A 176 -0.18 -19.38 -3.27
N ILE A 177 0.52 -20.12 -4.11
CA ILE A 177 1.57 -19.62 -4.97
C ILE A 177 1.15 -19.79 -6.41
N VAL A 178 1.28 -18.75 -7.21
CA VAL A 178 1.07 -18.82 -8.65
C VAL A 178 2.43 -18.65 -9.33
N PHE A 179 2.90 -19.73 -9.93
CA PHE A 179 4.15 -19.78 -10.69
C PHE A 179 3.85 -19.37 -12.13
N SER A 180 4.00 -18.09 -12.40
CA SER A 180 3.68 -17.50 -13.70
C SER A 180 4.72 -17.92 -14.75
N GLY A 181 4.27 -18.48 -15.88
CA GLY A 181 5.16 -18.94 -16.96
C GLY A 181 5.86 -20.29 -16.71
N VAL A 182 5.49 -21.03 -15.65
CA VAL A 182 6.16 -22.28 -15.26
C VAL A 182 5.17 -23.46 -15.38
N GLN A 183 5.68 -24.60 -15.87
CA GLN A 183 4.91 -25.83 -15.98
C GLN A 183 4.86 -26.60 -14.65
N SER A 184 3.87 -27.49 -14.52
CA SER A 184 3.61 -28.22 -13.26
C SER A 184 4.75 -29.16 -12.85
N GLU A 185 5.46 -29.76 -13.83
CA GLU A 185 6.56 -30.67 -13.57
C GLU A 185 7.75 -29.96 -12.91
N ASP A 186 8.07 -28.72 -13.35
CA ASP A 186 9.17 -27.93 -12.80
C ASP A 186 8.83 -27.45 -11.39
N VAL A 187 7.54 -27.11 -11.15
CA VAL A 187 7.06 -26.68 -9.85
C VAL A 187 7.08 -27.82 -8.84
N ALA A 188 6.76 -29.05 -9.24
CA ALA A 188 6.68 -30.20 -8.33
C ALA A 188 8.04 -30.48 -7.64
N ASN A 189 9.13 -30.48 -8.40
CA ASN A 189 10.48 -30.69 -7.85
C ASN A 189 10.87 -29.59 -6.86
N PHE A 190 10.59 -28.34 -7.21
CA PHE A 190 10.85 -27.19 -6.33
C PHE A 190 10.07 -27.29 -5.02
N LEU A 191 8.80 -27.71 -5.08
CA LEU A 191 7.95 -27.80 -3.89
C LEU A 191 8.38 -28.95 -2.96
N GLU A 192 8.87 -30.08 -3.49
CA GLU A 192 9.41 -31.15 -2.66
C GLU A 192 10.66 -30.71 -1.90
N ASP A 193 11.57 -29.95 -2.55
CA ASP A 193 12.74 -29.41 -1.89
C ASP A 193 12.37 -28.40 -0.78
N ILE A 194 11.43 -27.51 -1.05
CA ILE A 194 10.92 -26.53 -0.07
C ILE A 194 10.24 -27.23 1.10
N LYS A 195 9.41 -28.25 0.82
CA LYS A 195 8.74 -29.03 1.86
C LYS A 195 9.73 -29.67 2.80
N SER A 196 10.78 -30.32 2.29
CA SER A 196 11.83 -30.95 3.11
C SER A 196 12.52 -29.92 4.01
N GLN A 197 12.81 -28.73 3.49
CA GLN A 197 13.43 -27.67 4.28
C GLN A 197 12.50 -27.14 5.38
N ILE A 198 11.18 -27.03 5.13
CA ILE A 198 10.21 -26.59 6.12
C ILE A 198 10.04 -27.64 7.23
N GLU A 199 10.03 -28.92 6.86
CA GLU A 199 9.93 -30.02 7.84
C GLU A 199 11.16 -30.07 8.78
N GLU A 200 12.32 -29.55 8.35
CA GLU A 200 13.52 -29.41 9.18
C GLU A 200 13.56 -28.11 9.99
N MET A 201 12.64 -27.17 9.74
CA MET A 201 12.62 -25.90 10.48
C MET A 201 12.23 -26.13 11.94
N GLN A 202 13.02 -25.54 12.86
CA GLN A 202 12.73 -25.51 14.28
C GLN A 202 12.23 -24.11 14.67
N ILE A 203 10.97 -24.02 15.04
CA ILE A 203 10.36 -22.78 15.54
C ILE A 203 10.20 -22.91 17.04
N HIS A 204 11.06 -22.17 17.77
CA HIS A 204 11.08 -22.22 19.22
C HIS A 204 9.98 -21.34 19.83
N PRO A 205 9.23 -21.85 20.82
CA PRO A 205 8.31 -21.04 21.61
C PRO A 205 9.05 -19.94 22.37
N ASP A 206 8.40 -18.79 22.53
CA ASP A 206 8.89 -17.70 23.36
C ASP A 206 8.78 -18.04 24.87
N LEU A 207 9.29 -17.18 25.74
CA LEU A 207 9.25 -17.42 27.19
C LEU A 207 7.82 -17.59 27.72
N ASP A 208 6.88 -16.80 27.19
CA ASP A 208 5.46 -16.86 27.59
C ASP A 208 4.81 -18.15 27.10
N ASP A 209 5.11 -18.59 25.88
CA ASP A 209 4.64 -19.88 25.35
C ASP A 209 5.21 -21.05 26.15
N LYS A 210 6.48 -20.99 26.57
CA LYS A 210 7.11 -21.98 27.42
C LYS A 210 6.45 -22.07 28.79
N ALA A 211 6.04 -20.95 29.37
CA ALA A 211 5.31 -20.93 30.61
C ALA A 211 3.94 -21.61 30.49
N ILE A 212 3.23 -21.38 29.41
CA ILE A 212 1.92 -22.00 29.11
C ILE A 212 2.08 -23.49 28.82
N ALA A 213 3.10 -23.89 28.04
CA ALA A 213 3.39 -25.28 27.69
C ALA A 213 3.82 -26.13 28.93
N ASN A 214 4.56 -25.55 29.86
CA ASN A 214 4.91 -26.20 31.12
C ASN A 214 3.71 -26.56 32.02
N VAL A 215 2.59 -25.83 31.81
CA VAL A 215 1.32 -26.11 32.50
C VAL A 215 0.50 -27.19 31.76
N LYS A 216 0.67 -27.33 30.46
CA LYS A 216 -0.16 -28.23 29.60
C LYS A 216 0.56 -29.53 29.19
N ASN A 217 1.78 -29.48 28.70
CA ASN A 217 2.58 -30.66 28.28
C ASN A 217 4.06 -30.30 28.04
N LYS A 218 4.95 -31.25 28.27
CA LYS A 218 6.43 -31.07 28.24
C LYS A 218 7.10 -31.35 26.88
N GLU A 219 6.40 -31.45 25.79
CA GLU A 219 6.99 -31.84 24.50
C GLU A 219 7.32 -30.63 23.64
N GLU A 220 8.50 -30.64 22.99
CA GLU A 220 8.88 -29.70 21.95
C GLU A 220 8.07 -30.02 20.69
N ILE A 221 7.49 -28.96 20.07
CA ILE A 221 6.73 -29.09 18.82
C ILE A 221 7.59 -28.55 17.69
N TYR A 222 7.79 -29.39 16.67
CA TYR A 222 8.46 -29.06 15.41
C TYR A 222 7.41 -28.86 14.32
N VAL A 223 7.72 -27.96 13.37
CA VAL A 223 6.87 -27.67 12.21
C VAL A 223 7.34 -28.48 11.03
#